data_a31d5550c11d99bb567b52e0e6aae87d
#
_entry.id   a31d5550c11d99bb567b52e0e6aae87d
#
_cell.length_a   1.000
_cell.length_b   1.000
_cell.length_c   1.000
_cell.angle_alpha   90.00
_cell.angle_beta   90.00
_cell.angle_gamma   90.00
#
_symmetry.space_group_name_H-M   'P 1'
#
loop_
_entity.id
_entity.type
_entity.pdbx_description
1 polymer ?
#
loop_
_entity_poly.entity_id
_entity_poly.type
_entity_poly.pdbx_seq_one_letter_code
_entity_poly.pdbx_strand_id
1 'polypeptide(L)'
;MDRKVRVVQYGTGKMSVYTMRYVYEKGAEIVGAFDVNPNVIGKDIGEVMGIEHKGVVVQDAKDARRVLEELKPDICIVTTMSLIADVEEPLMLCAELGINAITTCEEAFFPGNSNPILTHRLDEMARKNNCTITGSGYQDIYWGQLISSIAGSTHKITKIKGSSSYNVEDYGIALAKAHGAGLSLEDFDKEVASVDRMSDEDRLKIIERGEYTPSYMWNVNGWLAQKLGLTVISQSQKCVPQTHDTDLFSSTLNMNIKAGDATGMSAVVTTETKEEIVIESECIGKVYAEDEYDKNEWSIIGEPDTTIVVSRPCTVELTCASIVNRIPDVMNAEAGYVPTAQMPDLEYRNKPLNEYVK
;
A
#
# COMPACT_ATOMS: atom_id res chain seq x y z
N MET A 1 -27.40 -6.48 4.88
CA MET A 1 -27.93 -5.97 3.57
C MET A 1 -28.58 -7.12 2.82
N ASP A 2 -29.77 -6.93 2.25
CA ASP A 2 -30.56 -8.03 1.65
C ASP A 2 -30.20 -8.32 0.16
N ARG A 3 -29.42 -7.46 -0.49
CA ARG A 3 -28.92 -7.62 -1.85
C ARG A 3 -27.40 -7.80 -1.87
N LYS A 4 -26.88 -8.27 -3.00
CA LYS A 4 -25.43 -8.33 -3.22
C LYS A 4 -24.79 -6.94 -3.12
N VAL A 5 -23.56 -6.90 -2.63
CA VAL A 5 -22.72 -5.70 -2.70
C VAL A 5 -22.36 -5.43 -4.15
N ARG A 6 -22.56 -4.19 -4.60
CA ARG A 6 -22.31 -3.70 -5.96
C ARG A 6 -20.99 -2.96 -5.99
N VAL A 7 -20.03 -3.53 -6.69
CA VAL A 7 -18.65 -3.06 -6.75
C VAL A 7 -18.33 -2.49 -8.13
N VAL A 8 -17.60 -1.40 -8.17
CA VAL A 8 -16.95 -0.89 -9.38
C VAL A 8 -15.46 -1.12 -9.28
N GLN A 9 -14.84 -1.61 -10.35
CA GLN A 9 -13.39 -1.74 -10.49
C GLN A 9 -12.82 -0.55 -11.25
N TYR A 10 -11.94 0.23 -10.64
CA TYR A 10 -11.22 1.34 -11.29
C TYR A 10 -9.74 0.97 -11.44
N GLY A 11 -9.30 0.85 -12.69
CA GLY A 11 -8.03 0.23 -13.09
C GLY A 11 -8.20 -1.28 -13.32
N THR A 12 -7.94 -1.72 -14.57
CA THR A 12 -8.10 -3.12 -15.01
C THR A 12 -6.78 -3.78 -15.36
N GLY A 13 -5.72 -3.42 -14.62
CA GLY A 13 -4.37 -4.00 -14.73
C GLY A 13 -4.22 -5.33 -13.98
N LYS A 14 -2.97 -5.70 -13.69
CA LYS A 14 -2.59 -6.99 -13.07
C LYS A 14 -3.36 -7.29 -11.76
N MET A 15 -3.53 -6.29 -10.89
CA MET A 15 -4.22 -6.47 -9.60
C MET A 15 -5.71 -6.76 -9.76
N SER A 16 -6.34 -6.13 -10.74
CA SER A 16 -7.80 -6.23 -10.94
C SER A 16 -8.28 -7.63 -11.29
N VAL A 17 -7.43 -8.44 -11.92
CA VAL A 17 -7.76 -9.84 -12.26
C VAL A 17 -8.10 -10.62 -10.97
N TYR A 18 -7.35 -10.37 -9.91
CA TYR A 18 -7.58 -11.01 -8.62
C TYR A 18 -8.72 -10.34 -7.84
N THR A 19 -8.76 -8.99 -7.77
CA THR A 19 -9.83 -8.31 -7.03
C THR A 19 -11.20 -8.63 -7.59
N MET A 20 -11.38 -8.57 -8.91
CA MET A 20 -12.65 -8.89 -9.55
C MET A 20 -13.07 -10.34 -9.34
N ARG A 21 -12.13 -11.29 -9.49
CA ARG A 21 -12.40 -12.70 -9.20
C ARG A 21 -12.85 -12.91 -7.76
N TYR A 22 -12.10 -12.35 -6.80
CA TYR A 22 -12.41 -12.49 -5.37
C TYR A 22 -13.73 -11.82 -4.99
N VAL A 23 -14.09 -10.70 -5.62
CA VAL A 23 -15.41 -10.07 -5.46
C VAL A 23 -16.54 -11.04 -5.81
N TYR A 24 -16.44 -11.71 -6.98
CA TYR A 24 -17.45 -12.72 -7.37
C TYR A 24 -17.47 -13.92 -6.45
N GLU A 25 -16.29 -14.46 -6.09
CA GLU A 25 -16.17 -15.62 -5.19
C GLU A 25 -16.71 -15.33 -3.77
N LYS A 26 -16.69 -14.05 -3.34
CA LYS A 26 -17.28 -13.58 -2.08
C LYS A 26 -18.74 -13.12 -2.22
N GLY A 27 -19.42 -13.51 -3.30
CA GLY A 27 -20.86 -13.31 -3.47
C GLY A 27 -21.29 -11.88 -3.79
N ALA A 28 -20.35 -10.96 -4.04
CA ALA A 28 -20.64 -9.63 -4.56
C ALA A 28 -20.70 -9.60 -6.09
N GLU A 29 -20.99 -8.46 -6.68
CA GLU A 29 -21.08 -8.29 -8.13
C GLU A 29 -20.30 -7.07 -8.62
N ILE A 30 -19.61 -7.20 -9.75
CA ILE A 30 -19.01 -6.07 -10.45
C ILE A 30 -20.09 -5.47 -11.36
N VAL A 31 -20.39 -4.20 -11.18
CA VAL A 31 -21.42 -3.49 -11.94
C VAL A 31 -20.85 -2.49 -12.96
N GLY A 32 -19.55 -2.21 -12.89
CA GLY A 32 -18.83 -1.33 -13.81
C GLY A 32 -17.33 -1.50 -13.68
N ALA A 33 -16.60 -1.15 -14.71
CA ALA A 33 -15.14 -1.16 -14.72
C ALA A 33 -14.61 -0.01 -15.57
N PHE A 34 -13.48 0.59 -15.15
CA PHE A 34 -12.84 1.73 -15.82
C PHE A 34 -11.35 1.52 -16.00
N ASP A 35 -10.83 2.01 -17.11
CA ASP A 35 -9.40 2.11 -17.38
C ASP A 35 -9.09 3.30 -18.30
N VAL A 36 -7.81 3.68 -18.37
CA VAL A 36 -7.30 4.65 -19.34
C VAL A 36 -6.59 3.99 -20.52
N ASN A 37 -6.29 2.68 -20.41
CA ASN A 37 -5.58 1.92 -21.43
C ASN A 37 -6.50 1.54 -22.59
N PRO A 38 -6.27 2.06 -23.81
CA PRO A 38 -7.12 1.78 -24.96
C PRO A 38 -7.16 0.29 -25.36
N ASN A 39 -6.17 -0.50 -24.93
CA ASN A 39 -6.12 -1.93 -25.25
C ASN A 39 -7.08 -2.78 -24.41
N VAL A 40 -7.63 -2.25 -23.32
CA VAL A 40 -8.61 -2.94 -22.47
C VAL A 40 -9.99 -2.30 -22.49
N ILE A 41 -10.08 -1.00 -22.83
CA ILE A 41 -11.38 -0.32 -23.02
C ILE A 41 -12.17 -1.02 -24.11
N GLY A 42 -13.44 -1.30 -23.84
CA GLY A 42 -14.36 -2.01 -24.73
C GLY A 42 -14.35 -3.54 -24.57
N LYS A 43 -13.41 -4.11 -23.79
CA LYS A 43 -13.41 -5.54 -23.46
C LYS A 43 -14.37 -5.86 -22.32
N ASP A 44 -14.96 -7.03 -22.35
CA ASP A 44 -15.66 -7.56 -21.18
C ASP A 44 -14.68 -7.90 -20.06
N ILE A 45 -15.06 -7.64 -18.79
CA ILE A 45 -14.18 -7.95 -17.64
C ILE A 45 -13.88 -9.46 -17.52
N GLY A 46 -14.73 -10.34 -18.07
CA GLY A 46 -14.44 -11.77 -18.18
C GLY A 46 -13.23 -12.04 -19.06
N GLU A 47 -13.07 -11.31 -20.18
CA GLU A 47 -11.88 -11.39 -21.02
C GLU A 47 -10.63 -10.90 -20.30
N VAL A 48 -10.75 -9.81 -19.51
CA VAL A 48 -9.65 -9.30 -18.68
C VAL A 48 -9.20 -10.32 -17.63
N MET A 49 -10.15 -11.03 -17.03
CA MET A 49 -9.87 -12.09 -16.04
C MET A 49 -9.47 -13.43 -16.67
N GLY A 50 -9.60 -13.59 -18.00
CA GLY A 50 -9.37 -14.87 -18.67
C GLY A 50 -10.44 -15.95 -18.38
N ILE A 51 -11.69 -15.53 -18.16
CA ILE A 51 -12.85 -16.40 -17.88
C ILE A 51 -14.01 -16.06 -18.82
N GLU A 52 -15.18 -16.73 -18.63
CA GLU A 52 -16.39 -16.44 -19.41
C GLU A 52 -16.86 -14.98 -19.25
N HIS A 53 -17.54 -14.47 -20.27
CA HIS A 53 -18.09 -13.12 -20.29
C HIS A 53 -19.00 -12.86 -19.09
N LYS A 54 -18.85 -11.67 -18.48
CA LYS A 54 -19.64 -11.22 -17.33
C LYS A 54 -20.72 -10.19 -17.70
N GLY A 55 -20.71 -9.68 -18.93
CA GLY A 55 -21.64 -8.67 -19.40
C GLY A 55 -21.32 -7.26 -18.90
N VAL A 56 -20.13 -7.04 -18.34
CA VAL A 56 -19.63 -5.74 -17.88
C VAL A 56 -18.44 -5.35 -18.74
N VAL A 57 -18.57 -4.26 -19.46
CA VAL A 57 -17.54 -3.75 -20.37
C VAL A 57 -16.70 -2.70 -19.68
N VAL A 58 -15.37 -2.80 -19.87
CA VAL A 58 -14.44 -1.76 -19.39
C VAL A 58 -14.66 -0.47 -20.16
N GLN A 59 -14.96 0.61 -19.45
CA GLN A 59 -15.22 1.93 -20.01
C GLN A 59 -14.01 2.86 -19.85
N ASP A 60 -13.94 3.90 -20.69
CA ASP A 60 -12.93 4.95 -20.54
C ASP A 60 -13.14 5.68 -19.21
N ALA A 61 -12.08 5.85 -18.42
CA ALA A 61 -12.12 6.57 -17.14
C ALA A 61 -12.67 8.00 -17.27
N LYS A 62 -12.58 8.62 -18.45
CA LYS A 62 -13.19 9.94 -18.73
C LYS A 62 -14.71 9.96 -18.57
N ASP A 63 -15.36 8.82 -18.74
CA ASP A 63 -16.82 8.67 -18.59
C ASP A 63 -17.22 8.32 -17.14
N ALA A 64 -16.26 8.13 -16.22
CA ALA A 64 -16.50 7.56 -14.91
C ALA A 64 -17.58 8.31 -14.14
N ARG A 65 -17.58 9.66 -14.13
CA ARG A 65 -18.59 10.45 -13.42
C ARG A 65 -20.01 10.07 -13.84
N ARG A 66 -20.29 10.17 -15.13
CA ARG A 66 -21.62 9.86 -15.67
C ARG A 66 -22.07 8.44 -15.34
N VAL A 67 -21.16 7.49 -15.52
CA VAL A 67 -21.47 6.07 -15.29
C VAL A 67 -21.67 5.76 -13.81
N LEU A 68 -20.86 6.32 -12.90
CA LEU A 68 -21.02 6.15 -11.46
C LEU A 68 -22.33 6.77 -10.95
N GLU A 69 -22.74 7.92 -11.47
CA GLU A 69 -24.05 8.54 -11.16
C GLU A 69 -25.24 7.66 -11.58
N GLU A 70 -25.12 6.97 -12.73
CA GLU A 70 -26.12 6.03 -13.22
C GLU A 70 -26.13 4.71 -12.41
N LEU A 71 -24.95 4.14 -12.18
CA LEU A 71 -24.80 2.83 -11.53
C LEU A 71 -25.07 2.89 -10.01
N LYS A 72 -24.66 3.94 -9.33
CA LYS A 72 -24.72 4.09 -7.87
C LYS A 72 -24.21 2.83 -7.14
N PRO A 73 -22.92 2.46 -7.32
CA PRO A 73 -22.36 1.30 -6.65
C PRO A 73 -22.25 1.55 -5.15
N ASP A 74 -22.08 0.47 -4.38
CA ASP A 74 -21.86 0.56 -2.93
C ASP A 74 -20.41 0.95 -2.61
N ILE A 75 -19.48 0.48 -3.45
CA ILE A 75 -18.05 0.71 -3.26
C ILE A 75 -17.28 0.66 -4.58
N CYS A 76 -16.23 1.47 -4.67
CA CYS A 76 -15.26 1.45 -5.76
C CYS A 76 -13.92 0.86 -5.24
N ILE A 77 -13.34 -0.10 -5.97
CA ILE A 77 -11.98 -0.59 -5.76
C ILE A 77 -11.07 0.10 -6.77
N VAL A 78 -10.07 0.84 -6.27
CA VAL A 78 -9.11 1.59 -7.11
C VAL A 78 -7.74 0.89 -7.07
N THR A 79 -7.28 0.41 -8.25
CA THR A 79 -6.02 -0.35 -8.38
C THR A 79 -5.13 0.23 -9.49
N THR A 80 -4.82 1.52 -9.43
CA THR A 80 -4.15 2.23 -10.53
C THR A 80 -2.69 2.57 -10.24
N MET A 81 -2.41 3.24 -9.13
CA MET A 81 -1.10 3.85 -8.83
C MET A 81 -0.76 3.69 -7.34
N SER A 82 0.49 4.01 -6.97
CA SER A 82 1.05 3.80 -5.62
C SER A 82 1.14 5.07 -4.76
N LEU A 83 1.03 6.26 -5.36
CA LEU A 83 1.04 7.53 -4.63
C LEU A 83 -0.37 8.09 -4.52
N ILE A 84 -0.68 8.71 -3.37
CA ILE A 84 -2.02 9.25 -3.10
C ILE A 84 -2.42 10.36 -4.07
N ALA A 85 -1.44 11.17 -4.52
CA ALA A 85 -1.66 12.21 -5.52
C ALA A 85 -2.08 11.64 -6.89
N ASP A 86 -1.56 10.48 -7.26
CA ASP A 86 -1.87 9.85 -8.55
C ASP A 86 -3.26 9.15 -8.56
N VAL A 87 -3.83 8.90 -7.39
CA VAL A 87 -5.17 8.34 -7.23
C VAL A 87 -6.19 9.38 -6.73
N GLU A 88 -5.81 10.66 -6.67
CA GLU A 88 -6.69 11.73 -6.21
C GLU A 88 -7.99 11.79 -7.02
N GLU A 89 -7.90 11.78 -8.35
CA GLU A 89 -9.07 11.92 -9.22
C GLU A 89 -10.15 10.85 -8.95
N PRO A 90 -9.87 9.53 -9.02
CA PRO A 90 -10.88 8.52 -8.75
C PRO A 90 -11.38 8.51 -7.30
N LEU A 91 -10.53 8.80 -6.31
CA LEU A 91 -10.95 8.83 -4.91
C LEU A 91 -11.83 10.06 -4.62
N MET A 92 -11.46 11.24 -5.15
CA MET A 92 -12.25 12.46 -4.99
C MET A 92 -13.60 12.33 -5.71
N LEU A 93 -13.63 11.74 -6.91
CA LEU A 93 -14.85 11.46 -7.63
C LEU A 93 -15.81 10.56 -6.81
N CYS A 94 -15.30 9.50 -6.21
CA CYS A 94 -16.09 8.65 -5.32
C CYS A 94 -16.62 9.45 -4.12
N ALA A 95 -15.76 10.24 -3.47
CA ALA A 95 -16.14 11.08 -2.34
C ALA A 95 -17.23 12.10 -2.70
N GLU A 96 -17.13 12.77 -3.85
CA GLU A 96 -18.14 13.72 -4.35
C GLU A 96 -19.50 13.07 -4.61
N LEU A 97 -19.50 11.82 -5.09
CA LEU A 97 -20.72 11.07 -5.40
C LEU A 97 -21.29 10.28 -4.20
N GLY A 98 -20.63 10.33 -3.03
CA GLY A 98 -21.06 9.59 -1.86
C GLY A 98 -20.88 8.06 -2.00
N ILE A 99 -19.90 7.63 -2.79
CA ILE A 99 -19.56 6.24 -3.01
C ILE A 99 -18.34 5.88 -2.15
N ASN A 100 -18.44 4.78 -1.38
CA ASN A 100 -17.29 4.29 -0.64
C ASN A 100 -16.16 3.91 -1.59
N ALA A 101 -14.89 4.12 -1.17
CA ALA A 101 -13.75 3.68 -1.99
C ALA A 101 -12.65 3.05 -1.14
N ILE A 102 -12.06 2.01 -1.70
CA ILE A 102 -10.88 1.34 -1.16
C ILE A 102 -9.81 1.23 -2.25
N THR A 103 -8.56 1.54 -1.91
CA THR A 103 -7.46 1.51 -2.88
C THR A 103 -6.31 0.65 -2.43
N THR A 104 -5.61 0.03 -3.41
CA THR A 104 -4.33 -0.68 -3.22
C THR A 104 -3.13 0.27 -3.17
N CYS A 105 -3.33 1.57 -3.37
CA CYS A 105 -2.29 2.58 -3.31
C CYS A 105 -1.55 2.49 -1.98
N GLU A 106 -0.25 2.24 -2.01
CA GLU A 106 0.55 2.00 -0.81
C GLU A 106 0.60 3.25 0.09
N GLU A 107 0.73 4.44 -0.48
CA GLU A 107 0.72 5.68 0.31
C GLU A 107 -0.64 5.92 0.97
N ALA A 108 -1.74 5.52 0.34
CA ALA A 108 -3.09 5.68 0.87
C ALA A 108 -3.38 4.86 2.14
N PHE A 109 -2.47 3.99 2.57
CA PHE A 109 -2.57 3.24 3.82
C PHE A 109 -2.62 4.17 5.05
N PHE A 110 -1.79 5.23 5.05
CA PHE A 110 -1.76 6.24 6.11
C PHE A 110 -1.30 7.62 5.58
N PRO A 111 -2.00 8.20 4.60
CA PRO A 111 -1.50 9.33 3.82
C PRO A 111 -1.45 10.64 4.60
N GLY A 112 -2.13 10.76 5.74
CA GLY A 112 -2.03 11.93 6.61
C GLY A 112 -0.61 12.21 7.12
N ASN A 113 0.26 11.18 7.06
CA ASN A 113 1.65 11.26 7.47
C ASN A 113 2.60 11.80 6.37
N SER A 114 2.17 11.77 5.11
CA SER A 114 2.98 12.21 3.95
C SER A 114 2.32 13.30 3.13
N ASN A 115 0.99 13.30 3.02
CA ASN A 115 0.20 14.28 2.28
C ASN A 115 -1.06 14.69 3.07
N PRO A 116 -0.91 15.48 4.14
CA PRO A 116 -2.03 15.89 4.99
C PRO A 116 -3.06 16.75 4.27
N ILE A 117 -2.64 17.57 3.30
CA ILE A 117 -3.55 18.45 2.55
C ILE A 117 -4.56 17.63 1.75
N LEU A 118 -4.08 16.69 0.94
CA LEU A 118 -4.98 15.86 0.13
C LEU A 118 -5.82 14.94 1.01
N THR A 119 -5.23 14.38 2.06
CA THR A 119 -5.97 13.55 3.03
C THR A 119 -7.12 14.32 3.66
N HIS A 120 -6.87 15.57 4.08
CA HIS A 120 -7.91 16.43 4.66
C HIS A 120 -9.03 16.75 3.64
N ARG A 121 -8.67 17.06 2.40
CA ARG A 121 -9.66 17.33 1.33
C ARG A 121 -10.54 16.11 1.05
N LEU A 122 -9.94 14.92 1.00
CA LEU A 122 -10.68 13.66 0.84
C LEU A 122 -11.60 13.39 2.04
N ASP A 123 -11.10 13.61 3.26
CA ASP A 123 -11.88 13.43 4.50
C ASP A 123 -13.10 14.36 4.55
N GLU A 124 -12.90 15.66 4.29
CA GLU A 124 -14.00 16.63 4.27
C GLU A 124 -15.07 16.28 3.22
N MET A 125 -14.62 15.90 2.00
CA MET A 125 -15.56 15.56 0.93
C MET A 125 -16.34 14.28 1.23
N ALA A 126 -15.64 13.26 1.75
CA ALA A 126 -16.25 11.99 2.11
C ALA A 126 -17.26 12.16 3.28
N ARG A 127 -16.93 12.94 4.32
CA ARG A 127 -17.86 13.29 5.42
C ARG A 127 -19.07 14.03 4.91
N LYS A 128 -18.87 15.03 4.05
CA LYS A 128 -19.97 15.82 3.47
C LYS A 128 -20.97 14.95 2.72
N ASN A 129 -20.51 13.93 2.01
CA ASN A 129 -21.32 13.06 1.17
C ASN A 129 -21.60 11.68 1.79
N ASN A 130 -21.29 11.50 3.08
CA ASN A 130 -21.60 10.30 3.87
C ASN A 130 -21.05 9.00 3.26
N CYS A 131 -19.76 9.00 2.88
CA CYS A 131 -19.04 7.81 2.40
C CYS A 131 -17.68 7.69 3.07
N THR A 132 -17.05 6.54 2.93
CA THR A 132 -15.75 6.20 3.52
C THR A 132 -14.71 5.96 2.44
N ILE A 133 -13.55 6.61 2.56
CA ILE A 133 -12.37 6.41 1.71
C ILE A 133 -11.25 5.81 2.56
N THR A 134 -10.55 4.81 2.03
CA THR A 134 -9.42 4.18 2.73
C THR A 134 -8.41 3.55 1.76
N GLY A 135 -7.19 3.35 2.23
CA GLY A 135 -6.20 2.47 1.60
C GLY A 135 -6.00 1.20 2.42
N SER A 136 -5.78 0.07 1.76
CA SER A 136 -5.50 -1.22 2.37
C SER A 136 -4.66 -2.08 1.41
N GLY A 137 -4.40 -3.32 1.78
CA GLY A 137 -3.66 -4.28 0.97
C GLY A 137 -2.72 -5.12 1.82
N TYR A 138 -1.59 -5.54 1.23
CA TYR A 138 -0.55 -6.28 1.93
C TYR A 138 -0.07 -5.56 3.19
N GLN A 139 0.16 -4.26 3.09
CA GLN A 139 0.64 -3.40 4.17
C GLN A 139 -0.30 -3.39 5.40
N ASP A 140 -1.61 -3.44 5.18
CA ASP A 140 -2.60 -3.45 6.26
C ASP A 140 -2.38 -4.64 7.21
N ILE A 141 -2.12 -5.81 6.64
CA ILE A 141 -1.96 -7.04 7.43
C ILE A 141 -0.51 -7.25 7.84
N TYR A 142 0.41 -7.23 6.88
CA TYR A 142 1.77 -7.73 7.07
C TYR A 142 2.75 -6.69 7.61
N TRP A 143 2.41 -5.39 7.49
CA TRP A 143 3.18 -4.28 8.07
C TRP A 143 2.44 -3.59 9.22
N GLY A 144 1.16 -3.88 9.41
CA GLY A 144 0.29 -3.28 10.42
C GLY A 144 -0.28 -4.28 11.42
N GLN A 145 -1.38 -4.95 11.06
CA GLN A 145 -2.17 -5.73 12.02
C GLN A 145 -1.40 -6.90 12.65
N LEU A 146 -0.59 -7.64 11.88
CA LEU A 146 0.23 -8.73 12.39
C LEU A 146 1.14 -8.24 13.54
N ILE A 147 1.78 -7.10 13.34
CA ILE A 147 2.69 -6.50 14.31
C ILE A 147 1.92 -6.01 15.53
N SER A 148 0.83 -5.29 15.35
CA SER A 148 0.01 -4.78 16.45
C SER A 148 -0.62 -5.92 17.27
N SER A 149 -1.02 -7.02 16.63
CA SER A 149 -1.58 -8.20 17.32
C SER A 149 -0.53 -8.87 18.20
N ILE A 150 0.72 -9.00 17.73
CA ILE A 150 1.79 -9.60 18.50
C ILE A 150 2.29 -8.65 19.59
N ALA A 151 2.30 -7.34 19.33
CA ALA A 151 2.57 -6.35 20.37
C ALA A 151 1.64 -6.49 21.58
N GLY A 152 0.38 -6.88 21.35
CA GLY A 152 -0.58 -7.18 22.42
C GLY A 152 -0.22 -8.35 23.33
N SER A 153 0.71 -9.22 22.93
CA SER A 153 1.24 -10.33 23.75
C SER A 153 2.55 -10.00 24.47
N THR A 154 3.10 -8.80 24.29
CA THR A 154 4.37 -8.34 24.89
C THR A 154 4.07 -7.45 26.10
N HIS A 155 4.67 -7.77 27.25
CA HIS A 155 4.44 -7.01 28.49
C HIS A 155 5.03 -5.61 28.45
N LYS A 156 6.25 -5.46 27.90
CA LYS A 156 6.95 -4.19 27.74
C LYS A 156 7.65 -4.13 26.40
N ILE A 157 7.42 -3.07 25.66
CA ILE A 157 8.06 -2.82 24.36
C ILE A 157 9.04 -1.65 24.53
N THR A 158 10.24 -1.79 23.96
CA THR A 158 11.23 -0.69 23.86
C THR A 158 11.47 -0.31 22.40
N LYS A 159 11.38 -1.30 21.47
CA LYS A 159 11.57 -1.05 20.05
C LYS A 159 10.73 -2.03 19.21
N ILE A 160 10.18 -1.53 18.12
CA ILE A 160 9.63 -2.34 17.03
C ILE A 160 10.56 -2.16 15.84
N LYS A 161 11.13 -3.25 15.32
CA LYS A 161 12.02 -3.23 14.16
C LYS A 161 11.43 -4.08 13.05
N GLY A 162 11.35 -3.52 11.84
CA GLY A 162 10.79 -4.22 10.68
C GLY A 162 11.59 -4.05 9.41
N SER A 163 11.53 -5.06 8.55
CA SER A 163 12.05 -4.97 7.18
C SER A 163 11.16 -5.73 6.22
N SER A 164 11.02 -5.20 5.01
CA SER A 164 10.40 -5.89 3.88
C SER A 164 11.34 -5.81 2.70
N SER A 165 11.68 -6.94 2.08
CA SER A 165 12.61 -7.00 0.97
C SER A 165 11.96 -7.53 -0.30
N TYR A 166 12.42 -7.03 -1.45
CA TYR A 166 12.01 -7.44 -2.79
C TYR A 166 13.16 -7.37 -3.78
N ASN A 167 13.11 -8.23 -4.80
CA ASN A 167 14.08 -8.20 -5.89
C ASN A 167 13.72 -7.08 -6.87
N VAL A 168 14.59 -6.07 -7.02
CA VAL A 168 14.37 -4.94 -7.95
C VAL A 168 14.31 -5.38 -9.41
N GLU A 169 14.89 -6.54 -9.75
CA GLU A 169 14.91 -7.07 -11.11
C GLU A 169 13.50 -7.47 -11.59
N ASP A 170 12.62 -7.89 -10.69
CA ASP A 170 11.23 -8.26 -11.01
C ASP A 170 10.37 -7.07 -11.48
N TYR A 171 10.89 -5.86 -11.25
CA TYR A 171 10.22 -4.58 -11.59
C TYR A 171 10.92 -3.84 -12.75
N GLY A 172 12.01 -4.40 -13.28
CA GLY A 172 12.69 -3.93 -14.48
C GLY A 172 13.83 -2.93 -14.25
N ILE A 173 14.54 -2.64 -15.33
CA ILE A 173 15.81 -1.89 -15.34
C ILE A 173 15.69 -0.49 -14.72
N ALA A 174 14.56 0.19 -14.90
CA ALA A 174 14.38 1.55 -14.38
C ALA A 174 14.40 1.55 -12.84
N LEU A 175 13.74 0.58 -12.20
CA LEU A 175 13.72 0.48 -10.75
C LEU A 175 15.08 0.04 -10.21
N ALA A 176 15.76 -0.93 -10.84
CA ALA A 176 17.10 -1.38 -10.44
C ALA A 176 18.10 -0.20 -10.45
N LYS A 177 18.08 0.62 -11.50
CA LYS A 177 18.90 1.84 -11.58
C LYS A 177 18.53 2.89 -10.55
N ALA A 178 17.24 3.15 -10.34
CA ALA A 178 16.77 4.12 -9.35
C ALA A 178 17.18 3.70 -7.92
N HIS A 179 17.35 2.40 -7.66
CA HIS A 179 17.86 1.86 -6.40
C HIS A 179 19.39 1.85 -6.31
N GLY A 180 20.10 2.34 -7.34
CA GLY A 180 21.54 2.44 -7.35
C GLY A 180 22.26 1.10 -7.52
N ALA A 181 21.58 0.05 -7.99
CA ALA A 181 22.22 -1.24 -8.23
C ALA A 181 23.35 -1.12 -9.26
N GLY A 182 24.54 -1.60 -8.92
CA GLY A 182 25.75 -1.53 -9.73
C GLY A 182 26.60 -0.28 -9.54
N LEU A 183 26.21 0.67 -8.69
CA LEU A 183 27.01 1.84 -8.36
C LEU A 183 28.08 1.51 -7.33
N SER A 184 29.23 2.19 -7.40
CA SER A 184 30.17 2.24 -6.30
C SER A 184 29.51 2.92 -5.09
N LEU A 185 29.99 2.67 -3.86
CA LEU A 185 29.44 3.37 -2.69
C LEU A 185 29.57 4.89 -2.76
N GLU A 186 30.63 5.39 -3.42
CA GLU A 186 30.81 6.83 -3.62
C GLU A 186 29.76 7.40 -4.60
N ASP A 187 29.50 6.71 -5.72
CA ASP A 187 28.49 7.15 -6.69
C ASP A 187 27.08 6.97 -6.12
N PHE A 188 26.83 5.89 -5.39
CA PHE A 188 25.57 5.70 -4.67
C PHE A 188 25.27 6.86 -3.71
N ASP A 189 26.28 7.28 -2.95
CA ASP A 189 26.16 8.40 -2.03
C ASP A 189 25.82 9.71 -2.74
N LYS A 190 26.37 9.95 -3.92
CA LYS A 190 26.13 11.15 -4.72
C LYS A 190 24.78 11.11 -5.46
N GLU A 191 24.44 9.98 -6.06
CA GLU A 191 23.31 9.91 -7.01
C GLU A 191 22.00 9.46 -6.34
N VAL A 192 22.09 8.63 -5.29
CA VAL A 192 20.91 8.03 -4.62
C VAL A 192 20.72 8.61 -3.22
N ALA A 193 21.67 8.43 -2.32
CA ALA A 193 21.50 8.84 -0.92
C ALA A 193 21.41 10.36 -0.73
N SER A 194 22.04 11.15 -1.61
CA SER A 194 22.00 12.62 -1.53
C SER A 194 20.60 13.20 -1.65
N VAL A 195 19.70 12.54 -2.39
CA VAL A 195 18.31 12.99 -2.60
C VAL A 195 17.51 13.01 -1.29
N ASP A 196 17.86 12.11 -0.35
CA ASP A 196 17.18 11.99 0.96
C ASP A 196 17.89 12.80 2.08
N ARG A 197 18.98 13.49 1.75
CA ARG A 197 19.72 14.35 2.70
C ARG A 197 19.08 15.72 2.85
N MET A 198 17.98 15.76 3.57
CA MET A 198 17.33 16.99 3.97
C MET A 198 17.20 17.07 5.49
N SER A 199 17.09 18.28 6.02
CA SER A 199 16.77 18.46 7.43
C SER A 199 15.34 18.00 7.72
N ASP A 200 15.06 17.59 8.95
CA ASP A 200 13.68 17.22 9.34
C ASP A 200 12.73 18.42 9.18
N GLU A 201 13.21 19.65 9.40
CA GLU A 201 12.43 20.86 9.19
C GLU A 201 12.05 21.06 7.71
N ASP A 202 12.98 20.83 6.78
CA ASP A 202 12.69 20.95 5.35
C ASP A 202 11.78 19.81 4.88
N ARG A 203 11.95 18.60 5.42
CA ARG A 203 11.06 17.47 5.18
C ARG A 203 9.62 17.79 5.59
N LEU A 204 9.42 18.35 6.79
CA LEU A 204 8.10 18.77 7.27
C LEU A 204 7.47 19.82 6.35
N LYS A 205 8.23 20.80 5.86
CA LYS A 205 7.73 21.80 4.91
C LYS A 205 7.25 21.19 3.59
N ILE A 206 7.94 20.15 3.10
CA ILE A 206 7.55 19.42 1.88
C ILE A 206 6.29 18.60 2.14
N ILE A 207 6.20 17.93 3.30
CA ILE A 207 4.99 17.21 3.74
C ILE A 207 3.79 18.16 3.84
N GLU A 208 3.96 19.32 4.48
CA GLU A 208 2.91 20.33 4.62
C GLU A 208 2.40 20.87 3.27
N ARG A 209 3.19 20.77 2.21
CA ARG A 209 2.76 21.13 0.84
C ARG A 209 2.17 19.94 0.05
N GLY A 210 2.20 18.73 0.62
CA GLY A 210 1.76 17.52 -0.08
C GLY A 210 2.67 17.08 -1.22
N GLU A 211 3.95 17.45 -1.17
CA GLU A 211 4.96 17.21 -2.23
C GLU A 211 5.96 16.10 -1.82
N TYR A 212 5.82 15.53 -0.62
CA TYR A 212 6.74 14.51 -0.12
C TYR A 212 6.39 13.12 -0.65
N THR A 213 7.36 12.44 -1.19
CA THR A 213 7.27 11.05 -1.64
C THR A 213 8.19 10.18 -0.78
N PRO A 214 7.73 9.74 0.41
CA PRO A 214 8.53 8.95 1.32
C PRO A 214 8.64 7.49 0.89
N SER A 215 9.50 6.74 1.60
CA SER A 215 9.34 5.29 1.67
C SER A 215 7.96 4.91 2.24
N TYR A 216 7.38 3.82 1.77
CA TYR A 216 6.11 3.32 2.33
C TYR A 216 6.16 3.07 3.83
N MET A 217 7.35 2.75 4.36
CA MET A 217 7.57 2.59 5.81
C MET A 217 7.35 3.87 6.61
N TRP A 218 7.41 5.05 5.96
CA TRP A 218 7.03 6.32 6.59
C TRP A 218 5.57 6.30 7.07
N ASN A 219 4.68 5.86 6.19
CA ASN A 219 3.26 5.76 6.50
C ASN A 219 2.95 4.54 7.40
N VAL A 220 3.68 3.45 7.25
CA VAL A 220 3.58 2.26 8.12
C VAL A 220 3.89 2.60 9.57
N ASN A 221 4.98 3.33 9.83
CA ASN A 221 5.33 3.72 11.19
C ASN A 221 4.26 4.63 11.82
N GLY A 222 3.70 5.56 11.05
CA GLY A 222 2.57 6.39 11.49
C GLY A 222 1.32 5.57 11.82
N TRP A 223 1.00 4.60 10.97
CA TRP A 223 -0.11 3.67 11.19
C TRP A 223 0.08 2.84 12.48
N LEU A 224 1.28 2.27 12.66
CA LEU A 224 1.63 1.49 13.85
C LEU A 224 1.55 2.36 15.12
N ALA A 225 2.09 3.58 15.08
CA ALA A 225 1.99 4.50 16.19
C ALA A 225 0.52 4.80 16.55
N GLN A 226 -0.33 5.08 15.57
CA GLN A 226 -1.75 5.32 15.80
C GLN A 226 -2.45 4.07 16.38
N LYS A 227 -2.22 2.88 15.79
CA LYS A 227 -2.87 1.63 16.23
C LYS A 227 -2.48 1.25 17.66
N LEU A 228 -1.22 1.53 18.05
CA LEU A 228 -0.70 1.23 19.38
C LEU A 228 -0.94 2.37 20.40
N GLY A 229 -1.56 3.47 19.99
CA GLY A 229 -1.82 4.62 20.86
C GLY A 229 -0.56 5.39 21.26
N LEU A 230 0.48 5.37 20.42
CA LEU A 230 1.75 6.05 20.66
C LEU A 230 1.72 7.48 20.14
N THR A 231 2.40 8.39 20.84
CA THR A 231 2.52 9.80 20.46
C THR A 231 3.85 10.04 19.76
N VAL A 232 3.83 10.26 18.45
CA VAL A 232 5.04 10.53 17.67
C VAL A 232 5.65 11.88 18.08
N ILE A 233 6.97 11.89 18.38
CA ILE A 233 7.78 13.08 18.65
C ILE A 233 8.53 13.50 17.39
N SER A 234 9.17 12.54 16.74
CA SER A 234 9.96 12.76 15.52
C SER A 234 9.85 11.58 14.58
N GLN A 235 10.02 11.84 13.30
CA GLN A 235 10.15 10.81 12.28
C GLN A 235 11.21 11.25 11.27
N SER A 236 12.16 10.37 11.01
CA SER A 236 13.26 10.61 10.07
C SER A 236 13.39 9.46 9.09
N GLN A 237 14.01 9.73 7.95
CA GLN A 237 14.30 8.74 6.91
C GLN A 237 15.74 8.86 6.46
N LYS A 238 16.37 7.73 6.19
CA LYS A 238 17.74 7.65 5.67
C LYS A 238 17.83 6.58 4.58
N CYS A 239 18.35 6.96 3.42
CA CYS A 239 18.69 6.01 2.36
C CYS A 239 20.05 5.36 2.67
N VAL A 240 20.10 4.02 2.61
CA VAL A 240 21.26 3.20 2.95
C VAL A 240 21.54 2.23 1.78
N PRO A 241 22.80 2.13 1.30
CA PRO A 241 23.15 1.15 0.27
C PRO A 241 23.02 -0.28 0.81
N GLN A 242 22.55 -1.17 -0.02
CA GLN A 242 22.63 -2.61 0.22
C GLN A 242 23.86 -3.13 -0.55
N THR A 243 24.64 -4.00 0.05
CA THR A 243 25.84 -4.57 -0.55
C THR A 243 25.86 -6.09 -0.39
N HIS A 244 26.76 -6.75 -1.10
CA HIS A 244 27.01 -8.19 -0.95
C HIS A 244 28.51 -8.48 -0.87
N ASP A 245 28.89 -9.53 -0.17
CA ASP A 245 30.29 -9.88 0.07
C ASP A 245 30.97 -10.58 -1.13
N THR A 246 30.18 -11.01 -2.12
CA THR A 246 30.66 -11.60 -3.36
C THR A 246 30.09 -10.87 -4.57
N ASP A 247 30.76 -11.02 -5.74
CA ASP A 247 30.25 -10.49 -7.01
C ASP A 247 28.87 -11.10 -7.32
N LEU A 248 27.91 -10.27 -7.74
CA LEU A 248 26.58 -10.69 -8.19
C LEU A 248 26.38 -10.32 -9.65
N PHE A 249 25.76 -11.20 -10.42
CA PHE A 249 25.35 -10.88 -11.78
C PHE A 249 23.91 -10.39 -11.80
N SER A 250 23.69 -9.17 -12.25
CA SER A 250 22.36 -8.65 -12.54
C SER A 250 21.98 -8.98 -13.99
N SER A 251 20.94 -9.77 -14.16
CA SER A 251 20.39 -10.11 -15.48
C SER A 251 19.70 -8.91 -16.13
N THR A 252 19.01 -8.11 -15.33
CA THR A 252 18.28 -6.91 -15.77
C THR A 252 19.22 -5.79 -16.21
N LEU A 253 20.31 -5.55 -15.48
CA LEU A 253 21.34 -4.57 -15.83
C LEU A 253 22.35 -5.11 -16.82
N ASN A 254 22.41 -6.43 -17.03
CA ASN A 254 23.38 -7.16 -17.82
C ASN A 254 24.83 -6.82 -17.43
N MET A 255 25.10 -6.83 -16.12
CA MET A 255 26.42 -6.51 -15.56
C MET A 255 26.72 -7.30 -14.29
N ASN A 256 28.04 -7.44 -14.01
CA ASN A 256 28.52 -7.92 -12.71
C ASN A 256 28.64 -6.74 -11.73
N ILE A 257 27.90 -6.81 -10.61
CA ILE A 257 28.04 -5.92 -9.45
C ILE A 257 29.18 -6.48 -8.61
N LYS A 258 30.20 -5.67 -8.34
CA LYS A 258 31.36 -6.11 -7.57
C LYS A 258 31.04 -6.24 -6.08
N ALA A 259 31.72 -7.16 -5.42
CA ALA A 259 31.66 -7.30 -3.98
C ALA A 259 31.91 -5.94 -3.30
N GLY A 260 31.02 -5.54 -2.40
CA GLY A 260 31.06 -4.26 -1.70
C GLY A 260 30.43 -3.07 -2.43
N ASP A 261 30.15 -3.17 -3.73
CA ASP A 261 29.36 -2.17 -4.44
C ASP A 261 27.85 -2.29 -4.11
N ALA A 262 27.08 -1.27 -4.43
CA ALA A 262 25.66 -1.26 -4.14
C ALA A 262 24.90 -2.29 -5.00
N THR A 263 24.22 -3.21 -4.36
CA THR A 263 23.25 -4.12 -5.00
C THR A 263 21.85 -3.52 -5.07
N GLY A 264 21.63 -2.41 -4.38
CA GLY A 264 20.37 -1.69 -4.25
C GLY A 264 20.40 -0.79 -3.03
N MET A 265 19.22 -0.44 -2.53
CA MET A 265 19.08 0.43 -1.36
C MET A 265 18.06 -0.09 -0.36
N SER A 266 18.12 0.43 0.86
CA SER A 266 16.98 0.50 1.75
C SER A 266 16.71 1.94 2.18
N ALA A 267 15.43 2.26 2.36
CA ALA A 267 15.01 3.49 3.03
C ALA A 267 14.60 3.14 4.46
N VAL A 268 15.47 3.47 5.42
CA VAL A 268 15.26 3.23 6.84
C VAL A 268 14.49 4.39 7.44
N VAL A 269 13.32 4.12 8.01
CA VAL A 269 12.49 5.10 8.72
C VAL A 269 12.56 4.85 10.21
N THR A 270 12.91 5.88 10.98
CA THR A 270 12.94 5.84 12.45
C THR A 270 11.91 6.81 13.00
N THR A 271 11.04 6.32 13.87
CA THR A 271 10.00 7.09 14.55
C THR A 271 10.21 7.00 16.05
N GLU A 272 10.40 8.14 16.70
CA GLU A 272 10.51 8.25 18.16
C GLU A 272 9.16 8.64 18.75
N THR A 273 8.83 8.06 19.90
CA THR A 273 7.56 8.32 20.59
C THR A 273 7.75 8.80 22.02
N LYS A 274 6.74 9.47 22.55
CA LYS A 274 6.69 9.97 23.91
C LYS A 274 6.79 8.84 24.96
N GLU A 275 6.27 7.69 24.58
CA GLU A 275 6.24 6.46 25.39
C GLU A 275 7.59 5.73 25.40
N GLU A 276 8.64 6.37 24.85
CA GLU A 276 10.02 5.83 24.76
C GLU A 276 10.11 4.54 23.94
N ILE A 277 9.13 4.29 23.05
CA ILE A 277 9.13 3.20 22.08
C ILE A 277 9.63 3.74 20.74
N VAL A 278 10.66 3.10 20.18
CA VAL A 278 11.17 3.43 18.85
C VAL A 278 10.61 2.47 17.82
N ILE A 279 10.04 2.99 16.72
CA ILE A 279 9.65 2.18 15.56
C ILE A 279 10.68 2.42 14.46
N GLU A 280 11.42 1.40 14.09
CA GLU A 280 12.41 1.45 13.01
C GLU A 280 12.03 0.42 11.95
N SER A 281 11.78 0.88 10.73
CA SER A 281 11.41 -0.01 9.64
C SER A 281 12.08 0.37 8.33
N GLU A 282 12.30 -0.61 7.47
CA GLU A 282 12.95 -0.40 6.18
C GLU A 282 12.29 -1.21 5.06
N CYS A 283 12.28 -0.64 3.88
CA CYS A 283 11.92 -1.31 2.64
C CYS A 283 13.20 -1.51 1.83
N ILE A 284 13.59 -2.77 1.60
CA ILE A 284 14.85 -3.15 0.97
C ILE A 284 14.57 -3.57 -0.47
N GLY A 285 15.02 -2.77 -1.43
CA GLY A 285 15.00 -3.11 -2.86
C GLY A 285 16.42 -3.32 -3.37
N LYS A 286 16.75 -4.54 -3.80
CA LYS A 286 18.10 -4.87 -4.27
C LYS A 286 18.10 -6.02 -5.28
N VAL A 287 19.20 -6.17 -6.00
CA VAL A 287 19.49 -7.39 -6.77
C VAL A 287 19.80 -8.51 -5.78
N TYR A 288 19.12 -9.65 -5.91
CA TYR A 288 19.27 -10.78 -5.00
C TYR A 288 20.44 -11.69 -5.38
N ALA A 289 21.10 -12.23 -4.36
CA ALA A 289 21.92 -13.42 -4.49
C ALA A 289 21.03 -14.67 -4.68
N GLU A 290 21.63 -15.80 -5.06
CA GLU A 290 20.91 -17.04 -5.42
C GLU A 290 20.05 -17.60 -4.27
N ASP A 291 20.45 -17.39 -3.02
CA ASP A 291 19.77 -17.86 -1.81
C ASP A 291 18.81 -16.84 -1.20
N GLU A 292 18.74 -15.63 -1.74
CA GLU A 292 17.86 -14.58 -1.26
C GLU A 292 16.46 -14.67 -1.88
N TYR A 293 15.47 -14.17 -1.17
CA TYR A 293 14.05 -14.14 -1.57
C TYR A 293 13.29 -13.06 -0.85
N ASP A 294 12.11 -12.72 -1.34
CA ASP A 294 11.21 -11.75 -0.72
C ASP A 294 10.86 -12.17 0.69
N LYS A 295 11.10 -11.28 1.63
CA LYS A 295 10.91 -11.52 3.05
C LYS A 295 10.31 -10.31 3.76
N ASN A 296 9.39 -10.56 4.66
CA ASN A 296 8.87 -9.58 5.60
C ASN A 296 9.18 -10.05 7.02
N GLU A 297 10.02 -9.32 7.73
CA GLU A 297 10.51 -9.69 9.06
C GLU A 297 10.31 -8.54 10.04
N TRP A 298 9.71 -8.85 11.17
CA TRP A 298 9.45 -7.89 12.24
C TRP A 298 9.85 -8.46 13.59
N SER A 299 10.52 -7.63 14.39
CA SER A 299 10.91 -7.95 15.76
C SER A 299 10.32 -6.93 16.72
N ILE A 300 9.65 -7.43 17.74
CA ILE A 300 9.26 -6.66 18.92
C ILE A 300 10.28 -6.91 19.98
N ILE A 301 11.01 -5.87 20.38
CA ILE A 301 12.08 -5.92 21.35
C ILE A 301 11.57 -5.39 22.68
N GLY A 302 11.66 -6.24 23.70
CA GLY A 302 11.11 -5.90 25.03
C GLY A 302 11.06 -7.08 25.99
N GLU A 303 9.90 -7.33 26.58
CA GLU A 303 9.68 -8.42 27.52
C GLU A 303 8.37 -9.16 27.16
N PRO A 304 8.45 -10.37 26.54
CA PRO A 304 9.64 -10.98 25.91
C PRO A 304 9.92 -10.39 24.52
N ASP A 305 11.13 -10.63 23.99
CA ASP A 305 11.43 -10.39 22.58
C ASP A 305 10.68 -11.40 21.70
N THR A 306 10.20 -10.93 20.55
CA THR A 306 9.49 -11.79 19.58
C THR A 306 9.87 -11.38 18.17
N THR A 307 10.20 -12.35 17.32
CA THR A 307 10.45 -12.14 15.88
C THR A 307 9.48 -12.95 15.02
N ILE A 308 8.97 -12.33 13.98
CA ILE A 308 8.05 -12.91 13.01
C ILE A 308 8.65 -12.79 11.63
N VAL A 309 8.59 -13.87 10.85
CA VAL A 309 9.06 -13.88 9.46
C VAL A 309 7.96 -14.42 8.56
N VAL A 310 7.62 -13.65 7.54
CA VAL A 310 6.79 -14.10 6.41
C VAL A 310 7.70 -14.29 5.21
N SER A 311 7.90 -15.54 4.81
CA SER A 311 8.80 -15.91 3.72
C SER A 311 8.04 -16.04 2.41
N ARG A 312 8.59 -15.50 1.32
CA ARG A 312 8.07 -15.61 -0.05
C ARG A 312 6.58 -15.25 -0.15
N PRO A 313 6.14 -14.07 0.32
CA PRO A 313 4.74 -13.69 0.27
C PRO A 313 4.29 -13.50 -1.19
N CYS A 314 3.11 -14.04 -1.52
CA CYS A 314 2.42 -13.74 -2.78
C CYS A 314 1.73 -12.37 -2.66
N THR A 315 2.50 -11.28 -2.70
CA THR A 315 2.04 -9.92 -2.35
C THR A 315 0.83 -9.46 -3.15
N VAL A 316 0.73 -9.82 -4.43
CA VAL A 316 -0.39 -9.45 -5.30
C VAL A 316 -1.70 -10.06 -4.81
N GLU A 317 -1.73 -11.37 -4.63
CA GLU A 317 -2.92 -12.11 -4.19
C GLU A 317 -3.31 -11.73 -2.75
N LEU A 318 -2.32 -11.57 -1.87
CA LEU A 318 -2.55 -11.16 -0.48
C LEU A 318 -3.12 -9.74 -0.40
N THR A 319 -2.62 -8.79 -1.21
CA THR A 319 -3.19 -7.45 -1.33
C THR A 319 -4.64 -7.51 -1.78
N CYS A 320 -4.93 -8.23 -2.87
CA CYS A 320 -6.27 -8.30 -3.44
C CYS A 320 -7.27 -8.98 -2.49
N ALA A 321 -6.84 -10.03 -1.78
CA ALA A 321 -7.66 -10.69 -0.78
C ALA A 321 -7.97 -9.76 0.41
N SER A 322 -6.97 -9.00 0.88
CA SER A 322 -7.17 -8.01 1.95
C SER A 322 -8.17 -6.94 1.55
N ILE A 323 -8.04 -6.37 0.35
CA ILE A 323 -8.97 -5.37 -0.22
C ILE A 323 -10.41 -5.91 -0.21
N VAL A 324 -10.63 -7.12 -0.73
CA VAL A 324 -11.98 -7.68 -0.88
C VAL A 324 -12.59 -8.05 0.48
N ASN A 325 -11.81 -8.65 1.38
CA ASN A 325 -12.29 -8.95 2.72
C ASN A 325 -12.59 -7.69 3.54
N ARG A 326 -11.96 -6.54 3.25
CA ARG A 326 -12.14 -5.25 3.92
C ARG A 326 -13.42 -4.50 3.48
N ILE A 327 -14.02 -4.86 2.35
CA ILE A 327 -15.21 -4.19 1.81
C ILE A 327 -16.31 -3.95 2.86
N PRO A 328 -16.74 -4.96 3.66
CA PRO A 328 -17.76 -4.73 4.67
C PRO A 328 -17.34 -3.74 5.76
N ASP A 329 -16.04 -3.74 6.14
CA ASP A 329 -15.55 -2.83 7.17
C ASP A 329 -15.58 -1.38 6.68
N VAL A 330 -15.23 -1.14 5.41
CA VAL A 330 -15.32 0.18 4.77
C VAL A 330 -16.77 0.66 4.70
N MET A 331 -17.70 -0.21 4.30
CA MET A 331 -19.12 0.12 4.20
C MET A 331 -19.79 0.37 5.57
N ASN A 332 -19.23 -0.20 6.63
CA ASN A 332 -19.75 -0.02 8.01
C ASN A 332 -19.00 1.09 8.78
N ALA A 333 -17.92 1.64 8.25
CA ALA A 333 -17.14 2.67 8.91
C ALA A 333 -17.86 4.03 8.92
N GLU A 334 -17.40 4.93 9.79
CA GLU A 334 -17.84 6.32 9.78
C GLU A 334 -17.40 7.02 8.48
N ALA A 335 -18.19 8.00 8.05
CA ALA A 335 -17.85 8.79 6.88
C ALA A 335 -16.55 9.58 7.08
N GLY A 336 -15.71 9.62 6.03
CA GLY A 336 -14.45 10.33 6.03
C GLY A 336 -13.32 9.54 5.37
N TYR A 337 -12.10 10.05 5.47
CA TYR A 337 -10.90 9.26 5.20
C TYR A 337 -10.54 8.48 6.47
N VAL A 338 -10.81 7.18 6.47
CA VAL A 338 -10.65 6.34 7.66
C VAL A 338 -9.49 5.36 7.45
N PRO A 339 -8.31 5.60 8.06
CA PRO A 339 -7.21 4.63 8.03
C PRO A 339 -7.64 3.30 8.66
N THR A 340 -7.13 2.19 8.15
CA THR A 340 -7.46 0.85 8.69
C THR A 340 -7.02 0.65 10.14
N ALA A 341 -6.10 1.47 10.65
CA ALA A 341 -5.77 1.53 12.09
C ALA A 341 -6.98 1.85 12.98
N GLN A 342 -7.98 2.55 12.45
CA GLN A 342 -9.22 2.92 13.15
C GLN A 342 -10.37 1.94 12.86
N MET A 343 -10.16 0.99 11.97
CA MET A 343 -11.15 -0.04 11.65
C MET A 343 -10.96 -1.28 12.55
N PRO A 344 -11.96 -2.18 12.63
CA PRO A 344 -11.77 -3.51 13.20
C PRO A 344 -10.63 -4.26 12.51
N ASP A 345 -10.01 -5.19 13.21
CA ASP A 345 -9.02 -6.08 12.59
C ASP A 345 -9.67 -6.86 11.45
N LEU A 346 -8.91 -7.01 10.34
CA LEU A 346 -9.43 -7.70 9.17
C LEU A 346 -9.64 -9.18 9.47
N GLU A 347 -10.84 -9.65 9.17
CA GLU A 347 -11.23 -11.04 9.34
C GLU A 347 -11.45 -11.73 7.99
N TYR A 348 -11.20 -13.04 7.94
CA TYR A 348 -11.59 -13.85 6.80
C TYR A 348 -13.12 -13.90 6.66
N ARG A 349 -13.64 -13.51 5.50
CA ARG A 349 -15.07 -13.52 5.21
C ARG A 349 -15.46 -14.87 4.57
N ASN A 350 -16.11 -15.73 5.35
CA ASN A 350 -16.52 -17.07 4.90
C ASN A 350 -17.93 -17.13 4.32
N LYS A 351 -18.67 -16.02 4.39
CA LYS A 351 -20.00 -15.86 3.81
C LYS A 351 -19.99 -14.75 2.76
N PRO A 352 -21.08 -14.60 1.97
CA PRO A 352 -21.24 -13.45 1.07
C PRO A 352 -21.04 -12.11 1.80
N LEU A 353 -20.36 -11.15 1.12
CA LEU A 353 -19.96 -9.87 1.75
C LEU A 353 -21.15 -9.08 2.31
N ASN A 354 -22.31 -9.17 1.65
CA ASN A 354 -23.54 -8.48 2.10
C ASN A 354 -24.04 -8.93 3.48
N GLU A 355 -23.69 -10.13 3.95
CA GLU A 355 -24.07 -10.60 5.28
C GLU A 355 -23.29 -9.87 6.41
N TYR A 356 -22.16 -9.26 6.09
CA TYR A 356 -21.33 -8.51 7.03
C TYR A 356 -21.61 -6.99 7.00
N VAL A 357 -22.41 -6.51 6.05
CA VAL A 357 -22.81 -5.09 5.96
C VAL A 357 -24.06 -4.86 6.82
N LYS A 358 -23.96 -3.87 7.73
CA LYS A 358 -25.02 -3.50 8.69
C LYS A 358 -26.13 -2.67 8.06
#